data_f38840022b47b52e3c6dc5c88cf4dced
#
_entry.id   f38840022b47b52e3c6dc5c88cf4dced
#
_cell.length_a   1.000
_cell.length_b   1.000
_cell.length_c   1.000
_cell.angle_alpha   90.00
_cell.angle_beta   90.00
_cell.angle_gamma   90.00
#
_symmetry.space_group_name_H-M   'P 1'
#
loop_
_entity.id
_entity.type
_entity.pdbx_description
1 polymer ?
#
loop_
_entity_poly.entity_id
_entity_poly.type
_entity_poly.pdbx_seq_one_letter_code
_entity_poly.pdbx_strand_id
1 'polypeptide(L)'
;DRDSSEGITKSVQYALDKLGITENDEAVLKRYIGPPLDESFAKFHGLSREDALKAVNYYRERYKDTGIYENRLFDGIKELLSNLKKEGYITALATCKPEIYVPTILKYFDIEQYFDIAVGSELEGGARRHKDDVINEVFNQIIKLNKADNAHITNASDTTNVSDTADILNNIKADSIMIGDRKDDILGAKNCGIESIGVRYGFAEENELENAGADYIVENAVSYTHLR
;
A
#
# COMPACT_ATOMS: atom_id res chain seq x y z
N ASP A 1 4.02 8.41 17.52
CA ASP A 1 2.70 8.80 17.10
C ASP A 1 2.69 9.79 15.99
N ARG A 2 3.04 9.46 14.71
CA ARG A 2 2.87 10.51 13.71
C ARG A 2 3.40 10.11 12.37
N ASP A 3 2.76 10.31 11.40
CA ASP A 3 1.87 9.46 10.69
C ASP A 3 1.36 10.19 9.46
N SER A 4 1.14 9.47 8.43
CA SER A 4 0.44 9.97 7.23
C SER A 4 -1.01 10.37 7.55
N SER A 5 -1.48 10.16 8.78
CA SER A 5 -2.83 10.49 9.20
C SER A 5 -3.08 11.99 9.14
N GLU A 6 -2.12 12.82 9.53
CA GLU A 6 -2.30 14.28 9.54
C GLU A 6 -2.64 14.81 8.15
N GLY A 7 -1.86 14.43 7.14
CA GLY A 7 -2.11 14.84 5.76
C GLY A 7 -3.43 14.32 5.21
N ILE A 8 -3.77 13.06 5.55
CA ILE A 8 -5.04 12.44 5.13
C ILE A 8 -6.20 13.08 5.86
N THR A 9 -6.20 13.11 7.19
CA THR A 9 -7.33 13.60 7.99
C THR A 9 -7.64 15.07 7.74
N LYS A 10 -6.61 15.93 7.65
CA LYS A 10 -6.80 17.34 7.29
C LYS A 10 -7.32 17.53 5.87
N SER A 11 -6.93 16.67 4.92
CA SER A 11 -7.46 16.74 3.56
C SER A 11 -8.88 16.21 3.47
N VAL A 12 -9.26 15.22 4.28
CA VAL A 12 -10.64 14.77 4.43
C VAL A 12 -11.49 15.89 5.03
N GLN A 13 -11.03 16.50 6.13
CA GLN A 13 -11.74 17.61 6.76
C GLN A 13 -11.94 18.77 5.80
N TYR A 14 -10.91 19.16 5.05
CA TYR A 14 -11.02 20.17 4.00
C TYR A 14 -12.10 19.81 2.96
N ALA A 15 -12.15 18.56 2.53
CA ALA A 15 -13.15 18.11 1.56
C ALA A 15 -14.58 18.17 2.13
N LEU A 16 -14.76 17.75 3.37
CA LEU A 16 -16.05 17.82 4.06
C LEU A 16 -16.52 19.26 4.28
N ASP A 17 -15.63 20.15 4.71
CA ASP A 17 -15.90 21.59 4.89
C ASP A 17 -16.35 22.24 3.56
N LYS A 18 -15.78 21.86 2.43
CA LYS A 18 -16.19 22.30 1.09
C LYS A 18 -17.61 21.87 0.72
N LEU A 19 -18.09 20.77 1.30
CA LEU A 19 -19.46 20.27 1.15
C LEU A 19 -20.42 20.78 2.25
N GLY A 20 -19.93 21.64 3.16
CA GLY A 20 -20.71 22.15 4.29
C GLY A 20 -20.93 21.12 5.40
N ILE A 21 -20.13 20.08 5.47
CA ILE A 21 -20.18 19.03 6.50
C ILE A 21 -19.06 19.28 7.50
N THR A 22 -19.41 19.42 8.76
CA THR A 22 -18.44 19.55 9.86
C THR A 22 -18.22 18.19 10.50
N GLU A 23 -16.96 17.74 10.51
CA GLU A 23 -16.54 16.53 11.22
C GLU A 23 -15.40 16.88 12.19
N ASN A 24 -15.64 16.69 13.47
CA ASN A 24 -14.68 16.98 14.53
C ASN A 24 -14.18 15.74 15.26
N ASP A 25 -14.71 14.57 14.93
CA ASP A 25 -14.29 13.30 15.52
C ASP A 25 -13.05 12.79 14.78
N GLU A 26 -11.92 12.90 15.45
CA GLU A 26 -10.64 12.42 14.93
C GLU A 26 -10.65 10.91 14.66
N ALA A 27 -11.40 10.12 15.43
CA ALA A 27 -11.53 8.69 15.21
C ALA A 27 -12.25 8.39 13.89
N VAL A 28 -13.28 9.17 13.54
CA VAL A 28 -13.96 9.07 12.24
C VAL A 28 -13.01 9.43 11.10
N LEU A 29 -12.28 10.54 11.25
CA LEU A 29 -11.32 10.98 10.23
C LEU A 29 -10.20 9.94 9.99
N LYS A 30 -9.70 9.28 11.03
CA LYS A 30 -8.68 8.22 10.92
C LYS A 30 -9.16 6.99 10.14
N ARG A 31 -10.46 6.72 10.07
CA ARG A 31 -11.02 5.59 9.30
C ARG A 31 -10.85 5.73 7.79
N TYR A 32 -10.49 6.92 7.30
CA TYR A 32 -10.16 7.17 5.90
C TYR A 32 -8.76 6.70 5.50
N ILE A 33 -7.94 6.26 6.47
CA ILE A 33 -6.60 5.78 6.20
C ILE A 33 -6.66 4.31 5.77
N GLY A 34 -6.33 4.05 4.53
CA GLY A 34 -6.32 2.70 3.92
C GLY A 34 -7.36 2.50 2.84
N PRO A 35 -8.67 2.55 3.13
CA PRO A 35 -9.71 2.28 2.14
C PRO A 35 -9.79 3.33 1.01
N PRO A 36 -10.41 2.99 -0.14
CA PRO A 36 -10.72 3.96 -1.20
C PRO A 36 -11.55 5.13 -0.68
N LEU A 37 -11.16 6.35 -1.03
CA LEU A 37 -11.76 7.58 -0.48
C LEU A 37 -13.25 7.74 -0.83
N ASP A 38 -13.64 7.45 -2.07
CA ASP A 38 -15.03 7.55 -2.51
C ASP A 38 -15.95 6.61 -1.73
N GLU A 39 -15.49 5.37 -1.47
CA GLU A 39 -16.21 4.41 -0.65
C GLU A 39 -16.27 4.88 0.82
N SER A 40 -15.19 5.46 1.33
CA SER A 40 -15.11 6.00 2.69
C SER A 40 -16.06 7.18 2.88
N PHE A 41 -16.10 8.14 1.95
CA PHE A 41 -17.04 9.27 1.99
C PHE A 41 -18.51 8.80 1.95
N ALA A 42 -18.83 7.84 1.09
CA ALA A 42 -20.16 7.26 1.04
C ALA A 42 -20.52 6.53 2.34
N LYS A 43 -19.59 5.73 2.87
CA LYS A 43 -19.83 4.87 4.05
C LYS A 43 -19.91 5.66 5.35
N PHE A 44 -19.00 6.63 5.57
CA PHE A 44 -18.88 7.30 6.88
C PHE A 44 -19.73 8.55 6.99
N HIS A 45 -20.04 9.21 5.87
CA HIS A 45 -20.84 10.43 5.84
C HIS A 45 -22.13 10.31 5.01
N GLY A 46 -22.46 9.12 4.51
CA GLY A 46 -23.68 8.87 3.75
C GLY A 46 -23.78 9.66 2.45
N LEU A 47 -22.65 10.05 1.85
CA LEU A 47 -22.65 10.83 0.62
C LEU A 47 -23.15 10.01 -0.56
N SER A 48 -23.89 10.67 -1.46
CA SER A 48 -24.21 10.10 -2.77
C SER A 48 -22.88 9.80 -3.53
N ARG A 49 -22.97 8.94 -4.55
CA ARG A 49 -21.81 8.67 -5.41
C ARG A 49 -21.23 9.96 -6.03
N GLU A 50 -22.09 10.87 -6.45
CA GLU A 50 -21.69 12.14 -7.04
C GLU A 50 -20.97 13.03 -6.03
N ASP A 51 -21.52 13.18 -4.82
CA ASP A 51 -20.93 14.01 -3.78
C ASP A 51 -19.65 13.38 -3.20
N ALA A 52 -19.58 12.05 -3.11
CA ALA A 52 -18.35 11.35 -2.74
C ALA A 52 -17.22 11.62 -3.75
N LEU A 53 -17.50 11.62 -5.04
CA LEU A 53 -16.50 11.97 -6.07
C LEU A 53 -16.10 13.45 -6.01
N LYS A 54 -17.05 14.36 -5.71
CA LYS A 54 -16.72 15.79 -5.44
C LYS A 54 -15.81 15.91 -4.21
N ALA A 55 -16.12 15.20 -3.13
CA ALA A 55 -15.28 15.18 -1.93
C ALA A 55 -13.85 14.67 -2.24
N VAL A 56 -13.71 13.62 -3.04
CA VAL A 56 -12.40 13.12 -3.48
C VAL A 56 -11.62 14.21 -4.24
N ASN A 57 -12.28 15.00 -5.10
CA ASN A 57 -11.62 16.09 -5.82
C ASN A 57 -11.14 17.19 -4.86
N TYR A 58 -11.97 17.61 -3.90
CA TYR A 58 -11.58 18.56 -2.86
C TYR A 58 -10.45 18.03 -1.97
N TYR A 59 -10.51 16.75 -1.60
CA TYR A 59 -9.40 16.11 -0.90
C TYR A 59 -8.08 16.23 -1.69
N ARG A 60 -8.10 15.95 -3.00
CA ARG A 60 -6.93 16.00 -3.87
C ARG A 60 -6.38 17.42 -4.02
N GLU A 61 -7.23 18.45 -4.02
CA GLU A 61 -6.78 19.86 -4.07
C GLU A 61 -5.79 20.16 -2.95
N ARG A 62 -6.10 19.74 -1.72
CA ARG A 62 -5.24 19.98 -0.57
C ARG A 62 -4.10 18.96 -0.48
N TYR A 63 -4.41 17.69 -0.73
CA TYR A 63 -3.45 16.62 -0.51
C TYR A 63 -2.20 16.73 -1.39
N LYS A 64 -2.37 17.03 -2.67
CA LYS A 64 -1.26 17.09 -3.64
C LYS A 64 -0.19 18.15 -3.30
N ASP A 65 -0.60 19.28 -2.72
CA ASP A 65 0.29 20.44 -2.49
C ASP A 65 0.73 20.54 -1.02
N THR A 66 -0.03 20.01 -0.08
CA THR A 66 0.24 20.12 1.35
C THR A 66 0.21 18.76 2.06
N GLY A 67 -0.90 18.03 1.98
CA GLY A 67 -1.10 16.80 2.74
C GLY A 67 -0.09 15.71 2.42
N ILE A 68 0.43 15.68 1.19
CA ILE A 68 1.45 14.72 0.76
C ILE A 68 2.76 14.86 1.57
N TYR A 69 3.05 16.03 2.11
CA TYR A 69 4.23 16.32 2.92
C TYR A 69 3.95 16.27 4.43
N GLU A 70 2.69 16.23 4.84
CA GLU A 70 2.26 16.01 6.22
C GLU A 70 2.29 14.52 6.55
N ASN A 71 3.41 13.90 6.30
CA ASN A 71 3.68 12.48 6.47
C ASN A 71 4.97 12.28 7.26
N ARG A 72 5.08 11.16 7.96
CA ARG A 72 6.30 10.77 8.65
C ARG A 72 6.57 9.27 8.42
N LEU A 73 7.83 8.93 8.25
CA LEU A 73 8.28 7.55 8.23
C LEU A 73 8.32 7.01 9.67
N PHE A 74 7.85 5.80 9.89
CA PHE A 74 7.99 5.14 11.20
C PHE A 74 9.46 4.84 11.48
N ASP A 75 9.82 4.89 12.77
CA ASP A 75 11.19 4.64 13.22
C ASP A 75 11.64 3.23 12.82
N GLY A 76 12.89 3.11 12.36
CA GLY A 76 13.49 1.85 11.94
C GLY A 76 13.15 1.39 10.51
N ILE A 77 12.18 1.99 9.83
CA ILE A 77 11.80 1.55 8.47
C ILE A 77 12.95 1.73 7.46
N LYS A 78 13.65 2.87 7.50
CA LYS A 78 14.77 3.10 6.58
C LYS A 78 15.90 2.10 6.81
N GLU A 79 16.17 1.76 8.06
CA GLU A 79 17.15 0.74 8.43
C GLU A 79 16.72 -0.66 7.96
N LEU A 80 15.46 -1.02 8.21
CA LEU A 80 14.88 -2.28 7.74
C LEU A 80 15.02 -2.43 6.22
N LEU A 81 14.58 -1.43 5.46
CA LEU A 81 14.67 -1.44 4.00
C LEU A 81 16.12 -1.56 3.51
N SER A 82 17.05 -0.83 4.15
CA SER A 82 18.48 -0.92 3.85
C SER A 82 19.03 -2.33 4.09
N ASN A 83 18.63 -2.98 5.17
CA ASN A 83 19.07 -4.33 5.51
C ASN A 83 18.51 -5.37 4.54
N LEU A 84 17.21 -5.28 4.19
CA LEU A 84 16.60 -6.16 3.19
C LEU A 84 17.33 -6.08 1.84
N LYS A 85 17.68 -4.87 1.40
CA LYS A 85 18.46 -4.69 0.16
C LYS A 85 19.86 -5.30 0.25
N LYS A 86 20.57 -5.15 1.37
CA LYS A 86 21.90 -5.76 1.58
C LYS A 86 21.85 -7.28 1.58
N GLU A 87 20.76 -7.86 2.07
CA GLU A 87 20.54 -9.31 2.09
C GLU A 87 20.01 -9.85 0.74
N GLY A 88 19.80 -8.98 -0.26
CA GLY A 88 19.41 -9.37 -1.61
C GLY A 88 17.92 -9.64 -1.81
N TYR A 89 17.07 -9.21 -0.86
CA TYR A 89 15.62 -9.31 -1.05
C TYR A 89 15.13 -8.35 -2.13
N ILE A 90 14.17 -8.81 -2.94
CA ILE A 90 13.35 -7.94 -3.79
C ILE A 90 12.36 -7.23 -2.87
N THR A 91 12.43 -5.91 -2.84
CA THR A 91 11.54 -5.08 -2.03
C THR A 91 10.54 -4.34 -2.92
N ALA A 92 9.26 -4.50 -2.62
CA ALA A 92 8.18 -3.88 -3.37
C ALA A 92 7.27 -3.04 -2.45
N LEU A 93 6.91 -1.85 -2.92
CA LEU A 93 5.85 -1.05 -2.32
C LEU A 93 4.51 -1.38 -2.99
N ALA A 94 3.52 -1.84 -2.21
CA ALA A 94 2.15 -2.05 -2.64
C ALA A 94 1.23 -1.14 -1.81
N THR A 95 0.76 -0.03 -2.37
CA THR A 95 -0.03 0.97 -1.64
C THR A 95 -1.35 1.30 -2.33
N CYS A 96 -2.43 1.49 -1.54
CA CYS A 96 -3.69 2.02 -2.05
C CYS A 96 -3.64 3.55 -2.28
N LYS A 97 -2.54 4.22 -1.99
CA LYS A 97 -2.35 5.62 -2.43
C LYS A 97 -2.26 5.68 -3.97
N PRO A 98 -2.83 6.71 -4.59
CA PRO A 98 -2.69 6.88 -6.04
C PRO A 98 -1.24 6.87 -6.50
N GLU A 99 -0.96 6.08 -7.54
CA GLU A 99 0.40 5.84 -8.05
C GLU A 99 1.14 7.12 -8.42
N ILE A 100 0.41 8.15 -8.88
CA ILE A 100 0.99 9.45 -9.21
C ILE A 100 1.68 10.15 -8.03
N TYR A 101 1.31 9.82 -6.79
CA TYR A 101 1.92 10.40 -5.59
C TYR A 101 3.11 9.59 -5.06
N VAL A 102 3.23 8.34 -5.46
CA VAL A 102 4.26 7.42 -4.94
C VAL A 102 5.68 7.94 -5.13
N PRO A 103 6.11 8.39 -6.33
CA PRO A 103 7.48 8.89 -6.50
C PRO A 103 7.79 10.10 -5.61
N THR A 104 6.83 11.02 -5.45
CA THR A 104 7.00 12.20 -4.59
C THR A 104 7.21 11.80 -3.13
N ILE A 105 6.43 10.85 -2.62
CA ILE A 105 6.53 10.36 -1.24
C ILE A 105 7.86 9.65 -1.01
N LEU A 106 8.26 8.75 -1.92
CA LEU A 106 9.51 8.01 -1.80
C LEU A 106 10.74 8.93 -1.80
N LYS A 107 10.74 9.96 -2.65
CA LYS A 107 11.79 10.98 -2.69
C LYS A 107 11.79 11.86 -1.43
N TYR A 108 10.61 12.26 -0.95
CA TYR A 108 10.50 13.07 0.26
C TYR A 108 11.13 12.38 1.49
N PHE A 109 10.97 11.05 1.59
CA PHE A 109 11.58 10.26 2.66
C PHE A 109 13.00 9.77 2.36
N ASP A 110 13.51 10.00 1.16
CA ASP A 110 14.79 9.46 0.70
C ASP A 110 14.87 7.93 0.89
N ILE A 111 13.87 7.22 0.36
CA ILE A 111 13.75 5.75 0.41
C ILE A 111 13.49 5.11 -0.97
N GLU A 112 13.44 5.89 -2.04
CA GLU A 112 13.18 5.40 -3.41
C GLU A 112 14.17 4.29 -3.81
N GLN A 113 15.45 4.44 -3.44
CA GLN A 113 16.54 3.51 -3.77
C GLN A 113 16.39 2.13 -3.13
N TYR A 114 15.52 1.97 -2.16
CA TYR A 114 15.32 0.68 -1.49
C TYR A 114 14.23 -0.16 -2.15
N PHE A 115 13.42 0.39 -3.04
CA PHE A 115 12.37 -0.35 -3.71
C PHE A 115 12.76 -0.72 -5.14
N ASP A 116 12.63 -2.02 -5.48
CA ASP A 116 12.77 -2.52 -6.85
C ASP A 116 11.50 -2.26 -7.66
N ILE A 117 10.35 -2.28 -6.98
CA ILE A 117 9.03 -2.10 -7.55
C ILE A 117 8.22 -1.19 -6.63
N ALA A 118 7.47 -0.27 -7.21
CA ALA A 118 6.55 0.58 -6.46
C ALA A 118 5.23 0.73 -7.22
N VAL A 119 4.17 0.16 -6.67
CA VAL A 119 2.83 0.15 -7.27
C VAL A 119 1.84 0.84 -6.36
N GLY A 120 1.10 1.79 -6.93
CA GLY A 120 -0.02 2.47 -6.29
C GLY A 120 -1.37 2.07 -6.88
N SER A 121 -2.46 2.62 -6.33
CA SER A 121 -3.77 2.50 -6.93
C SER A 121 -3.90 3.37 -8.17
N GLU A 122 -4.83 3.01 -9.05
CA GLU A 122 -5.21 3.87 -10.17
C GLU A 122 -6.21 4.94 -9.72
N LEU A 123 -6.18 6.08 -10.41
CA LEU A 123 -7.19 7.12 -10.21
C LEU A 123 -8.49 6.75 -10.93
N GLU A 124 -9.64 7.12 -10.34
CA GLU A 124 -10.96 7.19 -10.99
C GLU A 124 -11.41 5.92 -11.71
N GLY A 125 -11.69 4.87 -10.95
CA GLY A 125 -12.33 3.67 -11.50
C GLY A 125 -11.42 2.76 -12.30
N GLY A 126 -10.11 2.96 -12.22
CA GLY A 126 -9.13 2.02 -12.77
C GLY A 126 -9.21 0.63 -12.13
N ALA A 127 -8.51 -0.33 -12.72
CA ALA A 127 -8.56 -1.73 -12.33
C ALA A 127 -7.93 -1.99 -10.94
N ARG A 128 -6.97 -1.15 -10.52
CA ARG A 128 -6.24 -1.32 -9.25
C ARG A 128 -6.81 -0.41 -8.16
N ARG A 129 -7.86 -0.86 -7.49
CA ARG A 129 -8.52 -0.09 -6.41
C ARG A 129 -8.23 -0.64 -5.03
N HIS A 130 -8.19 -1.94 -4.90
CA HIS A 130 -8.03 -2.66 -3.64
C HIS A 130 -6.61 -3.20 -3.50
N LYS A 131 -6.25 -3.63 -2.29
CA LYS A 131 -4.89 -4.07 -1.98
C LYS A 131 -4.47 -5.29 -2.79
N ASP A 132 -5.35 -6.24 -2.99
CA ASP A 132 -5.10 -7.44 -3.80
C ASP A 132 -4.83 -7.11 -5.28
N ASP A 133 -5.53 -6.12 -5.87
CA ASP A 133 -5.24 -5.65 -7.24
C ASP A 133 -3.82 -5.10 -7.33
N VAL A 134 -3.42 -4.30 -6.32
CA VAL A 134 -2.07 -3.70 -6.26
C VAL A 134 -1.00 -4.77 -6.08
N ILE A 135 -1.21 -5.74 -5.19
CA ILE A 135 -0.29 -6.87 -4.97
C ILE A 135 -0.14 -7.71 -6.24
N ASN A 136 -1.24 -8.00 -6.94
CA ASN A 136 -1.19 -8.74 -8.21
C ASN A 136 -0.39 -8.00 -9.28
N GLU A 137 -0.47 -6.68 -9.34
CA GLU A 137 0.36 -5.90 -10.26
C GLU A 137 1.85 -5.93 -9.86
N VAL A 138 2.17 -5.95 -8.57
CA VAL A 138 3.56 -6.19 -8.12
C VAL A 138 4.07 -7.53 -8.67
N PHE A 139 3.30 -8.61 -8.57
CA PHE A 139 3.69 -9.92 -9.13
C PHE A 139 3.88 -9.87 -10.64
N ASN A 140 3.00 -9.19 -11.36
CA ASN A 140 3.15 -8.99 -12.80
C ASN A 140 4.47 -8.30 -13.15
N GLN A 141 4.90 -7.31 -12.36
CA GLN A 141 6.16 -6.60 -12.56
C GLN A 141 7.36 -7.48 -12.21
N ILE A 142 7.31 -8.28 -11.13
CA ILE A 142 8.37 -9.25 -10.80
C ILE A 142 8.55 -10.26 -11.94
N ILE A 143 7.46 -10.80 -12.48
CA ILE A 143 7.53 -11.74 -13.60
C ILE A 143 8.17 -11.10 -14.84
N LYS A 144 7.85 -9.83 -15.13
CA LYS A 144 8.46 -9.10 -16.24
C LYS A 144 9.96 -8.90 -16.05
N LEU A 145 10.41 -8.56 -14.83
CA LEU A 145 11.82 -8.42 -14.49
C LEU A 145 12.57 -9.75 -14.67
N ASN A 146 12.05 -10.86 -14.12
CA ASN A 146 12.63 -12.18 -14.28
C ASN A 146 12.77 -12.63 -15.74
N LYS A 147 11.78 -12.29 -16.59
CA LYS A 147 11.84 -12.58 -18.02
C LYS A 147 12.89 -11.75 -18.75
N ALA A 148 13.05 -10.49 -18.36
CA ALA A 148 14.06 -9.61 -18.96
C ALA A 148 15.48 -10.09 -18.62
N ASP A 149 15.74 -10.49 -17.39
CA ASP A 149 17.05 -11.03 -16.97
C ASP A 149 17.37 -12.34 -17.69
N ASN A 150 16.41 -13.24 -17.83
CA ASN A 150 16.60 -14.50 -18.57
C ASN A 150 16.78 -14.28 -20.10
N ALA A 151 16.15 -13.27 -20.70
CA ALA A 151 16.33 -12.94 -22.11
C ALA A 151 17.75 -12.43 -22.44
N HIS A 152 18.44 -11.83 -21.48
CA HIS A 152 19.85 -11.44 -21.63
C HIS A 152 20.83 -12.62 -21.57
N ILE A 153 20.40 -13.75 -20.99
CA ILE A 153 21.25 -14.95 -20.81
C ILE A 153 21.05 -15.95 -21.95
N THR A 154 19.90 -15.95 -22.59
CA THR A 154 19.56 -16.89 -23.68
C THR A 154 19.22 -16.14 -24.96
N ASN A 155 20.08 -16.29 -26.00
CA ASN A 155 19.79 -15.90 -27.38
C ASN A 155 18.72 -16.83 -28.02
N ALA A 156 17.71 -17.23 -27.31
CA ALA A 156 16.71 -18.19 -27.80
C ALA A 156 15.32 -17.56 -27.80
N SER A 157 14.69 -17.62 -28.95
CA SER A 157 13.28 -17.38 -29.21
C SER A 157 12.40 -18.49 -28.57
N ASP A 158 12.40 -18.60 -27.25
CA ASP A 158 11.49 -19.53 -26.57
C ASP A 158 10.26 -18.78 -26.08
N THR A 159 9.15 -19.10 -26.73
CA THR A 159 7.79 -18.82 -26.22
C THR A 159 7.62 -19.58 -24.91
N THR A 160 7.82 -18.89 -23.79
CA THR A 160 7.47 -19.44 -22.47
C THR A 160 6.00 -19.86 -22.48
N ASN A 161 5.75 -21.15 -22.26
CA ASN A 161 4.42 -21.72 -22.20
C ASN A 161 3.63 -21.11 -21.02
N VAL A 162 2.30 -21.08 -21.13
CA VAL A 162 1.41 -20.57 -20.05
C VAL A 162 1.61 -21.35 -18.74
N SER A 163 1.96 -22.64 -18.80
CA SER A 163 2.31 -23.48 -17.66
C SER A 163 3.53 -22.92 -16.89
N ASP A 164 4.57 -22.48 -17.59
CA ASP A 164 5.80 -21.97 -16.98
C ASP A 164 5.53 -20.66 -16.21
N THR A 165 4.63 -19.81 -16.72
CA THR A 165 4.26 -18.55 -16.04
C THR A 165 3.47 -18.78 -14.76
N ALA A 166 2.59 -19.79 -14.73
CA ALA A 166 1.82 -20.16 -13.52
C ALA A 166 2.74 -20.72 -12.44
N ASP A 167 3.70 -21.56 -12.80
CA ASP A 167 4.67 -22.13 -11.87
C ASP A 167 5.63 -21.03 -11.31
N ILE A 168 6.06 -20.11 -12.16
CA ILE A 168 6.86 -18.94 -11.73
C ILE A 168 6.06 -18.10 -10.73
N LEU A 169 4.79 -17.81 -11.02
CA LEU A 169 3.94 -17.03 -10.10
C LEU A 169 3.74 -17.76 -8.76
N ASN A 170 3.52 -19.07 -8.77
CA ASN A 170 3.35 -19.85 -7.54
C ASN A 170 4.63 -19.84 -6.68
N ASN A 171 5.80 -19.96 -7.31
CA ASN A 171 7.07 -19.87 -6.61
C ASN A 171 7.29 -18.46 -6.00
N ILE A 172 7.03 -17.39 -6.79
CA ILE A 172 7.12 -16.01 -6.29
C ILE A 172 6.20 -15.82 -5.08
N LYS A 173 4.97 -16.30 -5.14
CA LYS A 173 4.01 -16.19 -4.04
C LYS A 173 4.48 -16.95 -2.80
N ALA A 174 5.01 -18.15 -2.95
CA ALA A 174 5.51 -18.97 -1.83
C ALA A 174 6.68 -18.30 -1.09
N ASP A 175 7.47 -17.49 -1.80
CA ASP A 175 8.64 -16.76 -1.27
C ASP A 175 8.32 -15.29 -0.92
N SER A 176 7.04 -14.90 -0.95
CA SER A 176 6.61 -13.53 -0.71
C SER A 176 5.88 -13.37 0.62
N ILE A 177 6.09 -12.24 1.27
CA ILE A 177 5.36 -11.86 2.47
C ILE A 177 4.91 -10.41 2.39
N MET A 178 3.66 -10.14 2.75
CA MET A 178 3.12 -8.79 2.85
C MET A 178 3.34 -8.24 4.26
N ILE A 179 3.85 -7.01 4.35
CA ILE A 179 3.99 -6.29 5.62
C ILE A 179 3.04 -5.11 5.59
N GLY A 180 2.13 -5.02 6.55
CA GLY A 180 1.15 -3.94 6.59
C GLY A 180 0.57 -3.68 7.96
N ASP A 181 -0.06 -2.52 8.11
CA ASP A 181 -0.58 -2.01 9.38
C ASP A 181 -2.11 -1.91 9.41
N ARG A 182 -2.78 -2.34 8.36
CA ARG A 182 -4.25 -2.34 8.28
C ARG A 182 -4.78 -3.71 7.85
N LYS A 183 -6.02 -3.96 8.23
CA LYS A 183 -6.75 -5.19 7.79
C LYS A 183 -6.75 -5.37 6.28
N ASP A 184 -6.80 -4.28 5.51
CA ASP A 184 -6.81 -4.36 4.05
C ASP A 184 -5.50 -4.93 3.50
N ASP A 185 -4.37 -4.70 4.18
CA ASP A 185 -3.08 -5.30 3.84
C ASP A 185 -3.11 -6.82 4.07
N ILE A 186 -3.63 -7.24 5.23
CA ILE A 186 -3.72 -8.65 5.61
C ILE A 186 -4.71 -9.39 4.70
N LEU A 187 -5.89 -8.82 4.46
CA LEU A 187 -6.89 -9.41 3.58
C LEU A 187 -6.40 -9.47 2.12
N GLY A 188 -5.71 -8.42 1.65
CA GLY A 188 -5.09 -8.40 0.32
C GLY A 188 -4.05 -9.49 0.14
N ALA A 189 -3.16 -9.69 1.14
CA ALA A 189 -2.20 -10.78 1.15
C ALA A 189 -2.90 -12.14 1.08
N LYS A 190 -3.91 -12.37 1.91
CA LYS A 190 -4.70 -13.60 1.95
C LYS A 190 -5.42 -13.88 0.63
N ASN A 191 -6.02 -12.86 0.01
CA ASN A 191 -6.67 -12.97 -1.30
C ASN A 191 -5.66 -13.33 -2.41
N CYS A 192 -4.42 -12.88 -2.27
CA CYS A 192 -3.34 -13.21 -3.19
C CYS A 192 -2.64 -14.55 -2.88
N GLY A 193 -2.93 -15.19 -1.75
CA GLY A 193 -2.33 -16.46 -1.33
C GLY A 193 -0.88 -16.31 -0.88
N ILE A 194 -0.54 -15.23 -0.19
CA ILE A 194 0.78 -14.99 0.42
C ILE A 194 0.65 -14.77 1.92
N GLU A 195 1.74 -15.03 2.65
CA GLU A 195 1.81 -14.75 4.08
C GLU A 195 1.80 -13.24 4.38
N SER A 196 1.42 -12.91 5.61
CA SER A 196 1.29 -11.54 6.08
C SER A 196 1.92 -11.31 7.45
N ILE A 197 2.55 -10.15 7.61
CA ILE A 197 3.01 -9.62 8.91
C ILE A 197 2.21 -8.35 9.19
N GLY A 198 1.38 -8.42 10.23
CA GLY A 198 0.71 -7.24 10.77
C GLY A 198 1.63 -6.44 11.69
N VAL A 199 1.68 -5.12 11.54
CA VAL A 199 2.50 -4.24 12.37
C VAL A 199 1.64 -3.36 13.26
N ARG A 200 1.87 -3.40 14.60
CA ARG A 200 1.06 -2.66 15.56
C ARG A 200 1.45 -1.20 15.72
N TYR A 201 2.61 -0.81 15.26
CA TYR A 201 3.08 0.58 15.31
C TYR A 201 2.44 1.49 14.25
N GLY A 202 1.57 0.96 13.41
CA GLY A 202 0.83 1.69 12.38
C GLY A 202 -0.57 2.16 12.84
N PHE A 203 -1.56 1.99 11.98
CA PHE A 203 -2.92 2.54 12.13
C PHE A 203 -3.99 1.49 12.46
N ALA A 204 -3.59 0.24 12.73
CA ALA A 204 -4.55 -0.79 13.10
C ALA A 204 -5.33 -0.40 14.37
N GLU A 205 -6.64 -0.60 14.34
CA GLU A 205 -7.48 -0.57 15.54
C GLU A 205 -7.19 -1.79 16.41
N GLU A 206 -7.66 -1.76 17.65
CA GLU A 206 -7.50 -2.89 18.57
C GLU A 206 -8.05 -4.19 17.96
N ASN A 207 -7.26 -5.24 17.96
CA ASN A 207 -7.56 -6.55 17.36
C ASN A 207 -7.86 -6.54 15.85
N GLU A 208 -7.61 -5.45 15.13
CA GLU A 208 -7.88 -5.37 13.68
C GLU A 208 -7.05 -6.41 12.89
N LEU A 209 -5.78 -6.53 13.22
CA LEU A 209 -4.85 -7.43 12.53
C LEU A 209 -5.14 -8.91 12.82
N GLU A 210 -5.47 -9.24 14.07
CA GLU A 210 -5.86 -10.58 14.50
C GLU A 210 -7.18 -11.00 13.83
N ASN A 211 -8.17 -10.12 13.83
CA ASN A 211 -9.47 -10.37 13.23
C ASN A 211 -9.37 -10.52 11.70
N ALA A 212 -8.42 -9.85 11.07
CA ALA A 212 -8.11 -10.04 9.65
C ALA A 212 -7.36 -11.35 9.37
N GLY A 213 -6.78 -11.96 10.40
CA GLY A 213 -6.06 -13.23 10.34
C GLY A 213 -4.63 -13.07 9.83
N ALA A 214 -3.89 -12.09 10.33
CA ALA A 214 -2.47 -11.94 10.09
C ALA A 214 -1.71 -13.19 10.54
N ASP A 215 -0.79 -13.70 9.70
CA ASP A 215 0.00 -14.90 10.02
C ASP A 215 0.99 -14.62 11.14
N TYR A 216 1.56 -13.41 11.14
CA TYR A 216 2.45 -12.92 12.18
C TYR A 216 2.06 -11.50 12.59
N ILE A 217 2.32 -11.13 13.85
CA ILE A 217 2.11 -9.77 14.35
C ILE A 217 3.36 -9.31 15.09
N VAL A 218 3.84 -8.09 14.81
CA VAL A 218 5.04 -7.51 15.41
C VAL A 218 4.79 -6.11 15.96
N GLU A 219 5.48 -5.79 17.06
CA GLU A 219 5.31 -4.53 17.78
C GLU A 219 6.18 -3.38 17.25
N ASN A 220 7.26 -3.69 16.52
CA ASN A 220 8.18 -2.69 15.97
C ASN A 220 8.94 -3.22 14.73
N ALA A 221 9.55 -2.31 13.97
CA ALA A 221 10.25 -2.63 12.75
C ALA A 221 11.51 -3.51 12.93
N VAL A 222 12.08 -3.57 14.14
CA VAL A 222 13.28 -4.36 14.41
C VAL A 222 12.95 -5.85 14.61
N SER A 223 11.70 -6.17 14.93
CA SER A 223 11.26 -7.55 15.21
C SER A 223 11.26 -8.48 13.99
N TYR A 224 11.38 -7.96 12.77
CA TYR A 224 11.41 -8.77 11.55
C TYR A 224 12.65 -9.68 11.43
N THR A 225 13.77 -9.32 12.05
CA THR A 225 15.03 -10.07 11.96
C THR A 225 14.99 -11.42 12.68
N HIS A 226 13.91 -11.72 13.41
CA HIS A 226 13.74 -12.94 14.20
C HIS A 226 12.67 -13.90 13.64
N LEU A 227 12.06 -13.58 12.50
CA LEU A 227 11.01 -14.40 11.87
C LEU A 227 11.55 -15.41 10.83
N ARG A 228 12.82 -15.80 10.95
CA ARG A 228 13.41 -16.91 10.18
C ARG A 228 13.50 -18.18 11.00
#